data_f73074dd8133311a7c9d54bfedba3f5f
#
_entry.id   f73074dd8133311a7c9d54bfedba3f5f
#
_cell.length_a   1.000
_cell.length_b   1.000
_cell.length_c   1.000
_cell.angle_alpha   90.00
_cell.angle_beta   90.00
_cell.angle_gamma   90.00
#
_symmetry.space_group_name_H-M   'P 1'
#
loop_
_entity.id
_entity.type
_entity.pdbx_description
1 polymer ?
#
loop_
_entity_poly.entity_id
_entity_poly.type
_entity_poly.pdbx_seq_one_letter_code
_entity_poly.pdbx_strand_id
1 'polypeptide(L)'
;KYAKILSKTLINTTGDSSQYGQNAYFYDAAEGLLTSMLLLAAEYLPTKDAEGRPIEERHIVSVFKLVQELLAPSGVKGKNQFQLLLAKLPPDHKAKWFAGAALNTSEQAMMSVISTVLSRLNAFLDSEMEQILCFDTAIDAETFCNEKSAIFIVLPEEDQTKYFMVSLILQNLYREILTVADENGGRLKNRVVFFADELGTCPPIQSLELMFSASRSRGLMLVPIVQSITGQLQKNYGKEGSEIIVDNCQVNIFGGFAPASQTAVELSKALGSRTVMSGSISRGKNDPSQSLQMIERPLMTPDELKSMPKGSFIVAKTGVHPMQVHLRLFLDWGIRFGKPYQVPEKAQRPVAYASKQELEAAILRKHQTPAAVDEDIPQGEPSTAGGEVQVVQVDDSPKDGRRPKLRR
;
A
#
# COMPACT_ATOMS: atom_id res chain seq x y z
N LYS A 1 -5.38 -10.74 -8.33
CA LYS A 1 -4.57 -10.41 -7.13
C LYS A 1 -4.86 -8.99 -6.66
N TYR A 2 -4.65 -7.97 -7.48
CA TYR A 2 -4.81 -6.55 -7.12
C TYR A 2 -6.23 -6.19 -6.67
N ALA A 3 -7.28 -6.65 -7.36
CA ALA A 3 -8.67 -6.41 -6.98
C ALA A 3 -8.96 -6.83 -5.53
N LYS A 4 -8.52 -8.03 -5.13
CA LYS A 4 -8.69 -8.52 -3.75
C LYS A 4 -7.94 -7.67 -2.73
N ILE A 5 -6.72 -7.23 -3.06
CA ILE A 5 -5.92 -6.40 -2.17
C ILE A 5 -6.58 -5.03 -1.98
N LEU A 6 -7.03 -4.41 -3.07
CA LEU A 6 -7.71 -3.12 -3.03
C LEU A 6 -9.01 -3.21 -2.23
N SER A 7 -9.85 -4.22 -2.48
CA SER A 7 -11.08 -4.44 -1.70
C SER A 7 -10.80 -4.60 -0.23
N LYS A 8 -9.81 -5.43 0.14
CA LYS A 8 -9.43 -5.62 1.54
C LYS A 8 -8.99 -4.31 2.20
N THR A 9 -8.17 -3.53 1.52
CA THR A 9 -7.71 -2.23 2.04
C THR A 9 -8.86 -1.24 2.22
N LEU A 10 -9.82 -1.21 1.29
CA LEU A 10 -10.96 -0.30 1.34
C LEU A 10 -12.00 -0.70 2.39
N ILE A 11 -12.30 -1.98 2.49
CA ILE A 11 -13.32 -2.47 3.42
C ILE A 11 -12.78 -2.49 4.86
N ASN A 12 -11.55 -2.95 5.07
CA ASN A 12 -10.94 -3.15 6.38
C ASN A 12 -10.00 -1.98 6.74
N THR A 13 -10.53 -0.78 6.80
CA THR A 13 -9.74 0.44 7.13
C THR A 13 -9.21 0.47 8.56
N THR A 14 -9.77 -0.32 9.48
CA THR A 14 -9.39 -0.34 10.91
C THR A 14 -8.57 -1.56 11.31
N GLY A 15 -8.14 -2.41 10.37
CA GLY A 15 -7.35 -3.61 10.67
C GLY A 15 -8.03 -4.92 10.29
N ASP A 16 -7.87 -5.96 11.09
CA ASP A 16 -8.42 -7.30 10.78
C ASP A 16 -9.94 -7.35 11.00
N SER A 17 -10.64 -8.15 10.17
CA SER A 17 -12.10 -8.38 10.28
C SER A 17 -12.52 -8.90 11.65
N SER A 18 -11.61 -9.52 12.40
CA SER A 18 -11.84 -9.96 13.80
C SER A 18 -12.23 -8.82 14.75
N GLN A 19 -11.86 -7.58 14.45
CA GLN A 19 -12.21 -6.41 15.26
C GLN A 19 -13.69 -6.01 15.14
N TYR A 20 -14.38 -6.47 14.11
CA TYR A 20 -15.79 -6.15 13.88
C TYR A 20 -16.78 -7.04 14.64
N GLY A 21 -16.31 -8.01 15.43
CA GLY A 21 -17.13 -8.88 16.26
C GLY A 21 -18.21 -9.61 15.44
N GLN A 22 -19.49 -9.49 15.85
CA GLN A 22 -20.62 -10.13 15.17
C GLN A 22 -20.86 -9.58 13.74
N ASN A 23 -20.31 -8.43 13.40
CA ASN A 23 -20.45 -7.83 12.08
C ASN A 23 -19.37 -8.29 11.08
N ALA A 24 -18.38 -9.09 11.50
CA ALA A 24 -17.28 -9.56 10.65
C ALA A 24 -17.77 -10.16 9.33
N TYR A 25 -18.85 -10.95 9.38
CA TYR A 25 -19.45 -11.55 8.19
C TYR A 25 -19.85 -10.52 7.12
N PHE A 26 -20.43 -9.37 7.52
CA PHE A 26 -20.86 -8.34 6.56
C PHE A 26 -19.67 -7.67 5.87
N TYR A 27 -18.57 -7.49 6.60
CA TYR A 27 -17.33 -6.94 6.04
C TYR A 27 -16.64 -7.92 5.10
N ASP A 28 -16.58 -9.21 5.44
CA ASP A 28 -16.02 -10.25 4.57
C ASP A 28 -16.85 -10.42 3.29
N ALA A 29 -18.18 -10.42 3.41
CA ALA A 29 -19.08 -10.47 2.25
C ALA A 29 -18.97 -9.21 1.38
N ALA A 30 -18.80 -8.03 1.99
CA ALA A 30 -18.60 -6.76 1.29
C ALA A 30 -17.23 -6.74 0.56
N GLU A 31 -16.16 -7.26 1.18
CA GLU A 31 -14.86 -7.45 0.53
C GLU A 31 -14.99 -8.34 -0.72
N GLY A 32 -15.70 -9.46 -0.59
CA GLY A 32 -15.94 -10.37 -1.71
C GLY A 32 -16.73 -9.71 -2.84
N LEU A 33 -17.83 -9.01 -2.52
CA LEU A 33 -18.65 -8.29 -3.48
C LEU A 33 -17.86 -7.21 -4.22
N LEU A 34 -17.12 -6.38 -3.48
CA LEU A 34 -16.27 -5.33 -4.07
C LEU A 34 -15.15 -5.94 -4.92
N THR A 35 -14.52 -7.04 -4.47
CA THR A 35 -13.52 -7.76 -5.27
C THR A 35 -14.10 -8.22 -6.61
N SER A 36 -15.32 -8.75 -6.60
CA SER A 36 -16.01 -9.18 -7.82
C SER A 36 -16.25 -8.01 -8.78
N MET A 37 -16.76 -6.87 -8.28
CA MET A 37 -17.02 -5.68 -9.07
C MET A 37 -15.72 -5.09 -9.67
N LEU A 38 -14.68 -4.97 -8.86
CA LEU A 38 -13.36 -4.50 -9.32
C LEU A 38 -12.75 -5.42 -10.37
N LEU A 39 -12.93 -6.73 -10.22
CA LEU A 39 -12.45 -7.70 -11.20
C LEU A 39 -13.17 -7.54 -12.53
N LEU A 40 -14.50 -7.39 -12.52
CA LEU A 40 -15.29 -7.17 -13.71
C LEU A 40 -14.95 -5.85 -14.41
N ALA A 41 -14.82 -4.76 -13.65
CA ALA A 41 -14.42 -3.48 -14.20
C ALA A 41 -13.03 -3.55 -14.84
N ALA A 42 -12.07 -4.20 -14.16
CA ALA A 42 -10.70 -4.33 -14.66
C ALA A 42 -10.58 -5.25 -15.88
N GLU A 43 -11.45 -6.25 -16.02
CA GLU A 43 -11.37 -7.25 -17.09
C GLU A 43 -12.16 -6.87 -18.34
N TYR A 44 -13.29 -6.18 -18.18
CA TYR A 44 -14.24 -5.97 -19.26
C TYR A 44 -14.43 -4.52 -19.68
N LEU A 45 -14.22 -3.53 -18.78
CA LEU A 45 -14.31 -2.14 -19.20
C LEU A 45 -13.16 -1.81 -20.16
N PRO A 46 -13.45 -1.18 -21.31
CA PRO A 46 -12.45 -0.86 -22.31
C PRO A 46 -11.49 0.22 -21.78
N THR A 47 -10.24 0.20 -22.25
CA THR A 47 -9.24 1.25 -22.03
C THR A 47 -9.03 2.11 -23.24
N LYS A 48 -9.55 1.68 -24.40
CA LYS A 48 -9.45 2.39 -25.67
C LYS A 48 -10.77 2.27 -26.44
N ASP A 49 -11.12 3.32 -27.15
CA ASP A 49 -12.25 3.31 -28.08
C ASP A 49 -11.92 2.55 -29.38
N ALA A 50 -12.87 2.54 -30.34
CA ALA A 50 -12.68 1.88 -31.62
C ALA A 50 -11.57 2.52 -32.47
N GLU A 51 -11.29 3.79 -32.26
CA GLU A 51 -10.23 4.56 -32.92
C GLU A 51 -8.88 4.48 -32.20
N GLY A 52 -8.79 3.70 -31.09
CA GLY A 52 -7.57 3.51 -30.30
C GLY A 52 -7.24 4.64 -29.33
N ARG A 53 -8.16 5.61 -29.13
CA ARG A 53 -7.99 6.71 -28.17
C ARG A 53 -8.25 6.20 -26.75
N PRO A 54 -7.54 6.71 -25.72
CA PRO A 54 -7.77 6.31 -24.33
C PRO A 54 -9.20 6.60 -23.89
N ILE A 55 -9.82 5.65 -23.20
CA ILE A 55 -11.10 5.81 -22.50
C ILE A 55 -10.81 5.84 -21.01
N GLU A 56 -11.17 6.94 -20.36
CA GLU A 56 -10.91 7.17 -18.92
C GLU A 56 -12.16 6.86 -18.07
N GLU A 57 -12.78 5.70 -18.30
CA GLU A 57 -13.99 5.26 -17.57
C GLU A 57 -13.68 4.13 -16.56
N ARG A 58 -12.49 3.53 -16.65
CA ARG A 58 -12.09 2.40 -15.81
C ARG A 58 -11.42 2.87 -14.51
N HIS A 59 -12.20 3.42 -13.60
CA HIS A 59 -11.73 3.94 -12.32
C HIS A 59 -12.68 3.60 -11.17
N ILE A 60 -12.27 3.89 -9.93
CA ILE A 60 -13.00 3.49 -8.71
C ILE A 60 -14.39 4.14 -8.60
N VAL A 61 -14.57 5.35 -9.11
CA VAL A 61 -15.86 6.04 -9.08
C VAL A 61 -16.87 5.38 -10.05
N SER A 62 -16.40 4.88 -11.20
CA SER A 62 -17.22 4.02 -12.06
C SER A 62 -17.65 2.73 -11.35
N VAL A 63 -16.78 2.14 -10.53
CA VAL A 63 -17.15 0.97 -9.72
C VAL A 63 -18.25 1.32 -8.72
N PHE A 64 -18.19 2.50 -8.07
CA PHE A 64 -19.27 2.97 -7.20
C PHE A 64 -20.60 3.04 -7.94
N LYS A 65 -20.64 3.68 -9.09
CA LYS A 65 -21.84 3.79 -9.94
C LYS A 65 -22.35 2.42 -10.35
N LEU A 66 -21.46 1.53 -10.80
CA LEU A 66 -21.83 0.16 -11.17
C LEU A 66 -22.39 -0.64 -9.98
N VAL A 67 -21.88 -0.45 -8.76
CA VAL A 67 -22.44 -1.06 -7.56
C VAL A 67 -23.89 -0.62 -7.36
N GLN A 68 -24.17 0.68 -7.47
CA GLN A 68 -25.55 1.21 -7.36
C GLN A 68 -26.48 0.65 -8.45
N GLU A 69 -26.05 0.64 -9.71
CA GLU A 69 -26.86 0.18 -10.83
C GLU A 69 -27.11 -1.34 -10.82
N LEU A 70 -26.07 -2.12 -10.52
CA LEU A 70 -26.13 -3.59 -10.59
C LEU A 70 -26.80 -4.23 -9.38
N LEU A 71 -26.75 -3.59 -8.21
CA LEU A 71 -27.41 -4.11 -7.01
C LEU A 71 -28.87 -3.64 -6.89
N ALA A 72 -29.35 -2.81 -7.83
CA ALA A 72 -30.76 -2.49 -7.96
C ALA A 72 -31.58 -3.75 -8.30
N PRO A 73 -32.88 -3.82 -7.87
CA PRO A 73 -33.77 -4.91 -8.23
C PRO A 73 -33.84 -5.10 -9.74
N SER A 74 -33.86 -6.35 -10.19
CA SER A 74 -34.15 -6.68 -11.57
C SER A 74 -35.67 -6.92 -11.72
N GLY A 75 -36.21 -6.89 -12.91
CA GLY A 75 -37.60 -7.29 -13.15
C GLY A 75 -37.88 -8.78 -12.85
N VAL A 76 -36.88 -9.57 -12.48
CA VAL A 76 -36.99 -11.00 -12.16
C VAL A 76 -37.09 -11.17 -10.64
N LYS A 77 -38.16 -11.82 -10.19
CA LYS A 77 -38.42 -12.05 -8.76
C LYS A 77 -37.22 -12.73 -8.06
N GLY A 78 -36.75 -12.13 -6.99
CA GLY A 78 -35.65 -12.67 -6.17
C GLY A 78 -34.26 -12.54 -6.78
N LYS A 79 -34.09 -11.76 -7.84
CA LYS A 79 -32.77 -11.48 -8.45
C LYS A 79 -32.52 -9.99 -8.60
N ASN A 80 -31.29 -9.57 -8.35
CA ASN A 80 -30.80 -8.24 -8.70
C ASN A 80 -30.14 -8.24 -10.10
N GLN A 81 -29.84 -7.06 -10.62
CA GLN A 81 -29.19 -6.90 -11.93
C GLN A 81 -27.81 -7.57 -11.97
N PHE A 82 -27.08 -7.58 -10.84
CA PHE A 82 -25.75 -8.17 -10.76
C PHE A 82 -25.80 -9.70 -10.92
N GLN A 83 -26.78 -10.36 -10.31
CA GLN A 83 -26.97 -11.80 -10.50
C GLN A 83 -27.28 -12.15 -11.94
N LEU A 84 -28.04 -11.31 -12.65
CA LEU A 84 -28.31 -11.48 -14.08
C LEU A 84 -27.05 -11.28 -14.94
N LEU A 85 -26.24 -10.30 -14.59
CA LEU A 85 -24.95 -10.05 -15.26
C LEU A 85 -23.98 -11.22 -15.06
N LEU A 86 -23.84 -11.71 -13.83
CA LEU A 86 -22.98 -12.85 -13.52
C LEU A 86 -23.42 -14.13 -14.22
N ALA A 87 -24.73 -14.32 -14.47
CA ALA A 87 -25.22 -15.47 -15.21
C ALA A 87 -24.67 -15.55 -16.65
N LYS A 88 -24.28 -14.41 -17.24
CA LYS A 88 -23.71 -14.32 -18.61
C LYS A 88 -22.22 -14.69 -18.67
N LEU A 89 -21.56 -14.82 -17.54
CA LEU A 89 -20.16 -15.23 -17.45
C LEU A 89 -20.01 -16.75 -17.48
N PRO A 90 -18.84 -17.28 -17.86
CA PRO A 90 -18.54 -18.70 -17.73
C PRO A 90 -18.75 -19.23 -16.30
N PRO A 91 -19.10 -20.51 -16.12
CA PRO A 91 -19.35 -21.11 -14.81
C PRO A 91 -18.19 -20.92 -13.82
N ASP A 92 -16.97 -21.04 -14.30
CA ASP A 92 -15.74 -20.98 -13.50
C ASP A 92 -15.15 -19.59 -13.34
N HIS A 93 -15.90 -18.54 -13.74
CA HIS A 93 -15.40 -17.18 -13.65
C HIS A 93 -15.24 -16.73 -12.19
N LYS A 94 -14.04 -16.24 -11.83
CA LYS A 94 -13.68 -15.89 -10.44
C LYS A 94 -14.58 -14.83 -9.80
N ALA A 95 -15.16 -13.93 -10.60
CA ALA A 95 -16.11 -12.94 -10.09
C ALA A 95 -17.33 -13.59 -9.43
N LYS A 96 -17.82 -14.73 -9.95
CA LYS A 96 -18.92 -15.50 -9.33
C LYS A 96 -18.51 -16.01 -7.94
N TRP A 97 -17.29 -16.52 -7.81
CA TRP A 97 -16.82 -17.08 -6.55
C TRP A 97 -16.67 -16.00 -5.48
N PHE A 98 -16.10 -14.84 -5.84
CA PHE A 98 -15.95 -13.73 -4.91
C PHE A 98 -17.30 -13.15 -4.44
N ALA A 99 -18.27 -13.06 -5.33
CA ALA A 99 -19.60 -12.55 -4.99
C ALA A 99 -20.46 -13.57 -4.22
N GLY A 100 -20.08 -14.85 -4.20
CA GLY A 100 -20.94 -15.94 -3.71
C GLY A 100 -21.41 -15.75 -2.27
N ALA A 101 -20.55 -15.31 -1.36
CA ALA A 101 -20.92 -15.08 0.03
C ALA A 101 -22.00 -13.99 0.16
N ALA A 102 -21.88 -12.89 -0.57
CA ALA A 102 -22.84 -11.79 -0.56
C ALA A 102 -24.18 -12.20 -1.23
N LEU A 103 -24.13 -12.88 -2.37
CA LEU A 103 -25.33 -13.20 -3.16
C LEU A 103 -26.17 -14.34 -2.61
N ASN A 104 -25.60 -15.18 -1.72
CA ASN A 104 -26.29 -16.31 -1.09
C ASN A 104 -26.81 -15.97 0.31
N THR A 105 -26.99 -14.70 0.66
CA THR A 105 -27.53 -14.23 1.92
C THR A 105 -29.01 -13.89 1.82
N SER A 106 -29.66 -13.66 2.98
CA SER A 106 -30.99 -13.06 3.02
C SER A 106 -31.00 -11.65 2.42
N GLU A 107 -32.13 -11.19 1.95
CA GLU A 107 -32.29 -9.84 1.38
C GLU A 107 -31.84 -8.75 2.38
N GLN A 108 -32.19 -8.88 3.64
CA GLN A 108 -31.80 -7.96 4.70
C GLN A 108 -30.28 -7.93 4.91
N ALA A 109 -29.64 -9.09 4.92
CA ALA A 109 -28.17 -9.19 5.04
C ALA A 109 -27.48 -8.60 3.82
N MET A 110 -28.00 -8.81 2.61
CA MET A 110 -27.50 -8.23 1.39
C MET A 110 -27.56 -6.69 1.42
N MET A 111 -28.66 -6.09 1.92
CA MET A 111 -28.74 -4.64 2.09
C MET A 111 -27.64 -4.10 2.99
N SER A 112 -27.31 -4.80 4.08
CA SER A 112 -26.20 -4.43 4.97
C SER A 112 -24.83 -4.52 4.27
N VAL A 113 -24.60 -5.56 3.48
CA VAL A 113 -23.39 -5.71 2.66
C VAL A 113 -23.26 -4.58 1.65
N ILE A 114 -24.33 -4.26 0.92
CA ILE A 114 -24.38 -3.16 -0.06
C ILE A 114 -24.08 -1.83 0.63
N SER A 115 -24.74 -1.54 1.74
CA SER A 115 -24.54 -0.32 2.52
C SER A 115 -23.08 -0.18 2.97
N THR A 116 -22.45 -1.28 3.38
CA THR A 116 -21.03 -1.30 3.76
C THR A 116 -20.14 -0.94 2.57
N VAL A 117 -20.34 -1.56 1.41
CA VAL A 117 -19.56 -1.27 0.19
C VAL A 117 -19.72 0.20 -0.22
N LEU A 118 -20.96 0.69 -0.33
CA LEU A 118 -21.24 2.06 -0.74
C LEU A 118 -20.68 3.08 0.24
N SER A 119 -20.80 2.84 1.55
CA SER A 119 -20.22 3.71 2.58
C SER A 119 -18.71 3.85 2.44
N ARG A 120 -18.01 2.76 2.12
CA ARG A 120 -16.56 2.79 1.91
C ARG A 120 -16.17 3.48 0.61
N LEU A 121 -16.92 3.26 -0.44
CA LEU A 121 -16.66 3.88 -1.74
C LEU A 121 -17.06 5.37 -1.78
N ASN A 122 -17.95 5.80 -0.89
CA ASN A 122 -18.40 7.20 -0.81
C ASN A 122 -17.23 8.17 -0.55
N ALA A 123 -16.16 7.72 0.11
CA ALA A 123 -14.97 8.52 0.35
C ALA A 123 -14.25 8.98 -0.94
N PHE A 124 -14.56 8.39 -2.09
CA PHE A 124 -13.98 8.75 -3.37
C PHE A 124 -14.84 9.73 -4.19
N LEU A 125 -16.04 10.07 -3.70
CA LEU A 125 -17.01 10.94 -4.40
C LEU A 125 -16.77 12.42 -4.09
N ASP A 126 -15.55 12.85 -4.21
CA ASP A 126 -15.14 14.24 -4.07
C ASP A 126 -14.55 14.73 -5.40
N SER A 127 -14.90 15.94 -5.81
CA SER A 127 -14.50 16.48 -7.12
C SER A 127 -12.98 16.56 -7.31
N GLU A 128 -12.22 16.83 -6.24
CA GLU A 128 -10.76 16.85 -6.30
C GLU A 128 -10.19 15.44 -6.40
N MET A 129 -10.78 14.49 -5.64
CA MET A 129 -10.41 13.07 -5.73
C MET A 129 -10.70 12.50 -7.12
N GLU A 130 -11.81 12.86 -7.74
CA GLU A 130 -12.14 12.46 -9.10
C GLU A 130 -11.11 12.96 -10.11
N GLN A 131 -10.63 14.20 -9.97
CA GLN A 131 -9.57 14.75 -10.83
C GLN A 131 -8.23 14.01 -10.70
N ILE A 132 -7.99 13.34 -9.57
CA ILE A 132 -6.78 12.54 -9.34
C ILE A 132 -6.98 11.10 -9.81
N LEU A 133 -8.14 10.50 -9.54
CA LEU A 133 -8.36 9.05 -9.67
C LEU A 133 -9.01 8.62 -10.98
N CYS A 134 -9.73 9.53 -11.65
CA CYS A 134 -10.50 9.18 -12.85
C CYS A 134 -9.73 9.37 -14.16
N PHE A 135 -8.48 9.79 -14.08
CA PHE A 135 -7.64 10.02 -15.25
C PHE A 135 -6.33 9.23 -15.15
N ASP A 136 -5.79 8.88 -16.31
CA ASP A 136 -4.49 8.21 -16.36
C ASP A 136 -3.40 9.07 -15.74
N THR A 137 -2.54 8.42 -14.98
CA THR A 137 -1.36 9.04 -14.35
C THR A 137 -0.12 8.79 -15.19
N ALA A 138 0.77 9.79 -15.21
CA ALA A 138 2.11 9.63 -15.77
C ALA A 138 3.07 8.88 -14.84
N ILE A 139 2.60 8.45 -13.64
CA ILE A 139 3.43 7.74 -12.68
C ILE A 139 3.41 6.25 -13.04
N ASP A 140 4.51 5.81 -13.63
CA ASP A 140 4.82 4.41 -13.88
C ASP A 140 5.99 4.00 -12.98
N ALA A 141 5.83 2.88 -12.28
CA ALA A 141 6.81 2.43 -11.30
C ALA A 141 8.15 2.01 -11.94
N GLU A 142 8.11 1.47 -13.16
CA GLU A 142 9.33 1.10 -13.89
C GLU A 142 10.15 2.34 -14.23
N THR A 143 9.53 3.34 -14.85
CA THR A 143 10.15 4.64 -15.14
C THR A 143 10.64 5.32 -13.88
N PHE A 144 9.81 5.33 -12.81
CA PHE A 144 10.18 5.91 -11.51
C PHE A 144 11.42 5.26 -10.90
N CYS A 145 11.57 3.94 -11.01
CA CYS A 145 12.72 3.22 -10.47
C CYS A 145 13.98 3.32 -11.33
N ASN A 146 13.84 3.53 -12.64
CA ASN A 146 14.95 3.51 -13.59
C ASN A 146 15.48 4.90 -13.96
N GLU A 147 14.67 5.96 -13.79
CA GLU A 147 15.02 7.34 -14.11
C GLU A 147 15.14 8.22 -12.86
N LYS A 148 15.82 9.38 -12.99
CA LYS A 148 15.85 10.41 -11.94
C LYS A 148 14.51 11.11 -11.91
N SER A 149 13.70 10.77 -10.92
CA SER A 149 12.36 11.30 -10.75
C SER A 149 12.05 11.56 -9.27
N ALA A 150 11.05 12.38 -9.00
CA ALA A 150 10.53 12.62 -7.66
C ALA A 150 9.01 12.72 -7.70
N ILE A 151 8.36 12.03 -6.78
CA ILE A 151 6.92 12.10 -6.57
C ILE A 151 6.68 12.84 -5.26
N PHE A 152 5.91 13.93 -5.32
CA PHE A 152 5.49 14.69 -4.14
C PHE A 152 4.03 14.40 -3.87
N ILE A 153 3.74 13.88 -2.67
CA ILE A 153 2.38 13.66 -2.17
C ILE A 153 2.14 14.75 -1.13
N VAL A 154 1.31 15.73 -1.49
CA VAL A 154 0.96 16.86 -0.62
C VAL A 154 -0.44 16.65 -0.10
N LEU A 155 -0.61 16.76 1.21
CA LEU A 155 -1.88 16.60 1.91
C LEU A 155 -2.39 17.94 2.41
N PRO A 156 -3.69 18.24 2.26
CA PRO A 156 -4.28 19.44 2.82
C PRO A 156 -4.31 19.31 4.35
N GLU A 157 -3.85 20.33 5.08
CA GLU A 157 -3.85 20.34 6.55
C GLU A 157 -5.27 20.42 7.12
N GLU A 158 -6.16 21.11 6.42
CA GLU A 158 -7.55 21.37 6.82
C GLU A 158 -8.49 20.19 6.58
N ASP A 159 -8.15 19.24 5.71
CA ASP A 159 -9.03 18.12 5.32
C ASP A 159 -8.34 16.75 5.48
N GLN A 160 -8.52 16.16 6.65
CA GLN A 160 -7.98 14.83 6.94
C GLN A 160 -8.79 13.68 6.31
N THR A 161 -9.97 13.96 5.74
CA THR A 161 -10.82 12.91 5.14
C THR A 161 -10.16 12.23 3.96
N LYS A 162 -9.21 12.90 3.29
CA LYS A 162 -8.45 12.40 2.13
C LYS A 162 -7.18 11.63 2.50
N TYR A 163 -6.77 11.63 3.77
CA TYR A 163 -5.49 11.04 4.19
C TYR A 163 -5.40 9.53 3.98
N PHE A 164 -6.53 8.81 3.94
CA PHE A 164 -6.54 7.38 3.62
C PHE A 164 -5.92 7.07 2.26
N MET A 165 -5.96 8.02 1.31
CA MET A 165 -5.36 7.87 -0.02
C MET A 165 -3.85 7.69 0.03
N VAL A 166 -3.17 8.29 1.01
CA VAL A 166 -1.72 8.10 1.19
C VAL A 166 -1.39 6.64 1.41
N SER A 167 -2.14 5.97 2.29
CA SER A 167 -1.96 4.55 2.55
C SER A 167 -2.16 3.71 1.29
N LEU A 168 -3.19 4.01 0.49
CA LEU A 168 -3.46 3.31 -0.77
C LEU A 168 -2.35 3.54 -1.81
N ILE A 169 -1.94 4.79 -2.02
CA ILE A 169 -0.90 5.16 -2.99
C ILE A 169 0.43 4.51 -2.61
N LEU A 170 0.85 4.65 -1.35
CA LEU A 170 2.12 4.11 -0.89
C LEU A 170 2.15 2.59 -0.93
N GLN A 171 1.07 1.91 -0.57
CA GLN A 171 0.99 0.45 -0.68
C GLN A 171 1.07 -0.03 -2.12
N ASN A 172 0.36 0.63 -3.04
CA ASN A 172 0.43 0.27 -4.45
C ASN A 172 1.81 0.54 -5.02
N LEU A 173 2.35 1.73 -4.81
CA LEU A 173 3.68 2.10 -5.28
C LEU A 173 4.75 1.15 -4.73
N TYR A 174 4.68 0.80 -3.45
CA TYR A 174 5.60 -0.17 -2.84
C TYR A 174 5.54 -1.53 -3.54
N ARG A 175 4.35 -2.04 -3.83
CA ARG A 175 4.19 -3.34 -4.53
C ARG A 175 4.74 -3.31 -5.94
N GLU A 176 4.46 -2.25 -6.68
CA GLU A 176 5.01 -2.08 -8.03
C GLU A 176 6.53 -1.97 -8.00
N ILE A 177 7.10 -1.21 -7.05
CA ILE A 177 8.55 -1.14 -6.83
C ILE A 177 9.14 -2.52 -6.54
N LEU A 178 8.47 -3.34 -5.72
CA LEU A 178 8.91 -4.71 -5.47
C LEU A 178 8.87 -5.58 -6.73
N THR A 179 7.86 -5.43 -7.57
CA THR A 179 7.75 -6.13 -8.86
C THR A 179 8.93 -5.75 -9.76
N VAL A 180 9.24 -4.46 -9.90
CA VAL A 180 10.42 -3.98 -10.65
C VAL A 180 11.72 -4.53 -10.06
N ALA A 181 11.83 -4.61 -8.73
CA ALA A 181 13.01 -5.20 -8.09
C ALA A 181 13.14 -6.70 -8.40
N ASP A 182 12.03 -7.44 -8.37
CA ASP A 182 12.03 -8.88 -8.68
C ASP A 182 12.41 -9.15 -10.14
N GLU A 183 11.92 -8.37 -11.09
CA GLU A 183 12.29 -8.41 -12.50
C GLU A 183 13.78 -8.07 -12.75
N ASN A 184 14.38 -7.26 -11.87
CA ASN A 184 15.81 -6.92 -11.88
C ASN A 184 16.66 -7.85 -10.99
N GLY A 185 16.26 -9.10 -10.78
CA GLY A 185 17.04 -10.08 -10.02
C GLY A 185 16.99 -9.87 -8.50
N GLY A 186 15.91 -9.29 -8.00
CA GLY A 186 15.64 -9.13 -6.57
C GLY A 186 16.09 -7.78 -5.98
N ARG A 187 16.60 -6.86 -6.80
CA ARG A 187 17.04 -5.53 -6.33
C ARG A 187 16.85 -4.46 -7.40
N LEU A 188 16.51 -3.26 -6.96
CA LEU A 188 16.41 -2.09 -7.84
C LEU A 188 17.78 -1.69 -8.39
N LYS A 189 17.82 -1.27 -9.65
CA LYS A 189 19.03 -0.70 -10.28
C LYS A 189 19.42 0.63 -9.63
N ASN A 190 18.47 1.51 -9.44
CA ASN A 190 18.64 2.76 -8.72
C ASN A 190 18.01 2.65 -7.31
N ARG A 191 18.56 3.43 -6.37
CA ARG A 191 17.99 3.50 -5.03
C ARG A 191 16.72 4.36 -5.06
N VAL A 192 15.64 3.82 -4.51
CA VAL A 192 14.42 4.58 -4.24
C VAL A 192 14.39 4.99 -2.77
N VAL A 193 14.01 6.22 -2.47
CA VAL A 193 13.93 6.75 -1.11
C VAL A 193 12.54 7.30 -0.84
N PHE A 194 11.89 6.85 0.22
CA PHE A 194 10.66 7.40 0.73
C PHE A 194 10.96 8.31 1.92
N PHE A 195 10.82 9.59 1.75
CA PHE A 195 10.79 10.56 2.83
C PHE A 195 9.35 10.68 3.33
N ALA A 196 9.07 10.04 4.45
CA ALA A 196 7.76 10.09 5.09
C ALA A 196 7.76 11.21 6.13
N ASP A 197 7.72 12.46 5.64
CA ASP A 197 7.60 13.64 6.48
C ASP A 197 6.23 13.63 7.18
N GLU A 198 6.22 13.97 8.45
CA GLU A 198 5.02 13.93 9.30
C GLU A 198 4.25 12.58 9.30
N LEU A 199 4.97 11.46 9.21
CA LEU A 199 4.37 10.12 9.22
C LEU A 199 3.38 9.92 10.37
N GLY A 200 3.61 10.59 11.50
CA GLY A 200 2.76 10.48 12.68
C GLY A 200 1.37 11.10 12.54
N THR A 201 1.15 11.99 11.58
CA THR A 201 -0.16 12.63 11.31
C THR A 201 -0.98 11.83 10.30
N CYS A 202 -0.32 11.01 9.48
CA CYS A 202 -0.99 10.15 8.53
C CYS A 202 -1.73 8.99 9.24
N PRO A 203 -2.86 8.52 8.69
CA PRO A 203 -3.46 7.27 9.13
C PRO A 203 -2.48 6.11 9.02
N PRO A 204 -2.65 5.04 9.81
CA PRO A 204 -1.79 3.88 9.73
C PRO A 204 -1.68 3.35 8.30
N ILE A 205 -0.47 3.22 7.79
CA ILE A 205 -0.18 2.61 6.49
C ILE A 205 -0.10 1.11 6.72
N GLN A 206 -1.03 0.35 6.15
CA GLN A 206 -1.02 -1.10 6.29
C GLN A 206 0.30 -1.70 5.80
N SER A 207 0.84 -2.63 6.57
CA SER A 207 2.08 -3.33 6.28
C SER A 207 3.34 -2.43 6.28
N LEU A 208 3.30 -1.27 6.96
CA LEU A 208 4.46 -0.39 7.07
C LEU A 208 5.63 -1.10 7.76
N GLU A 209 5.37 -1.89 8.81
CA GLU A 209 6.37 -2.68 9.52
C GLU A 209 7.08 -3.67 8.58
N LEU A 210 6.30 -4.29 7.68
CA LEU A 210 6.85 -5.18 6.66
C LEU A 210 7.70 -4.41 5.64
N MET A 211 7.28 -3.20 5.26
CA MET A 211 8.09 -2.34 4.39
C MET A 211 9.44 -2.04 5.03
N PHE A 212 9.50 -1.68 6.31
CA PHE A 212 10.76 -1.45 7.02
C PHE A 212 11.64 -2.69 7.11
N SER A 213 11.05 -3.84 7.36
CA SER A 213 11.78 -5.11 7.50
C SER A 213 12.36 -5.61 6.18
N ALA A 214 11.64 -5.45 5.05
CA ALA A 214 11.97 -6.09 3.77
C ALA A 214 12.66 -5.16 2.75
N SER A 215 12.48 -3.85 2.83
CA SER A 215 12.86 -2.90 1.76
C SER A 215 14.36 -2.78 1.54
N ARG A 216 15.17 -2.92 2.59
CA ARG A 216 16.62 -2.72 2.55
C ARG A 216 17.31 -3.61 1.50
N SER A 217 16.97 -4.88 1.45
CA SER A 217 17.55 -5.84 0.48
C SER A 217 17.21 -5.49 -0.97
N ARG A 218 16.05 -4.87 -1.17
CA ARG A 218 15.52 -4.49 -2.49
C ARG A 218 16.09 -3.17 -3.03
N GLY A 219 16.82 -2.41 -2.22
CA GLY A 219 17.34 -1.08 -2.61
C GLY A 219 16.38 0.07 -2.35
N LEU A 220 15.31 -0.17 -1.60
CA LEU A 220 14.38 0.85 -1.12
C LEU A 220 14.78 1.30 0.29
N MET A 221 14.85 2.60 0.50
CA MET A 221 15.15 3.25 1.78
C MET A 221 13.90 3.99 2.28
N LEU A 222 13.61 3.83 3.56
CA LEU A 222 12.52 4.53 4.23
C LEU A 222 13.11 5.49 5.27
N VAL A 223 12.65 6.74 5.26
CA VAL A 223 13.08 7.81 6.18
C VAL A 223 11.83 8.35 6.88
N PRO A 224 11.43 7.75 8.01
CA PRO A 224 10.28 8.24 8.77
C PRO A 224 10.68 9.46 9.58
N ILE A 225 9.82 10.48 9.58
CA ILE A 225 9.98 11.67 10.43
C ILE A 225 8.72 11.77 11.29
N VAL A 226 8.92 11.75 12.61
CA VAL A 226 7.84 11.80 13.59
C VAL A 226 8.18 12.77 14.70
N GLN A 227 7.19 13.42 15.28
CA GLN A 227 7.37 14.34 16.39
C GLN A 227 7.46 13.60 17.75
N SER A 228 6.88 12.39 17.83
CA SER A 228 6.88 11.58 19.05
C SER A 228 6.76 10.11 18.72
N ILE A 229 7.60 9.28 19.34
CA ILE A 229 7.48 7.83 19.23
C ILE A 229 6.20 7.36 19.92
N THR A 230 5.99 7.73 21.18
CA THR A 230 4.82 7.30 21.96
C THR A 230 3.53 7.95 21.51
N GLY A 231 3.54 9.26 21.27
CA GLY A 231 2.32 10.02 20.94
C GLY A 231 1.81 9.82 19.50
N GLN A 232 2.68 9.43 18.59
CA GLN A 232 2.34 9.27 17.18
C GLN A 232 2.59 7.86 16.66
N LEU A 233 3.82 7.36 16.75
CA LEU A 233 4.18 6.08 16.15
C LEU A 233 3.49 4.91 16.87
N GLN A 234 3.57 4.86 18.22
CA GLN A 234 2.89 3.82 18.99
C GLN A 234 1.35 3.93 18.92
N LYS A 235 0.82 5.14 18.81
CA LYS A 235 -0.62 5.33 18.61
C LYS A 235 -1.11 4.68 17.31
N ASN A 236 -0.33 4.79 16.23
CA ASN A 236 -0.72 4.32 14.90
C ASN A 236 -0.39 2.83 14.68
N TYR A 237 0.70 2.33 15.24
CA TYR A 237 1.22 0.98 14.95
C TYR A 237 1.32 0.09 16.19
N GLY A 238 0.85 0.55 17.34
CA GLY A 238 1.05 -0.14 18.61
C GLY A 238 2.50 -0.10 19.09
N LYS A 239 2.74 -0.69 20.25
CA LYS A 239 4.10 -0.73 20.83
C LYS A 239 5.03 -1.61 19.96
N GLU A 240 4.60 -2.81 19.65
CA GLU A 240 5.39 -3.79 18.87
C GLU A 240 5.69 -3.29 17.45
N GLY A 241 4.68 -2.76 16.73
CA GLY A 241 4.87 -2.21 15.39
C GLY A 241 5.81 -1.01 15.38
N SER A 242 5.75 -0.14 16.39
CA SER A 242 6.66 1.00 16.51
C SER A 242 8.10 0.56 16.81
N GLU A 243 8.30 -0.47 17.63
CA GLU A 243 9.61 -1.07 17.88
C GLU A 243 10.20 -1.65 16.59
N ILE A 244 9.41 -2.41 15.81
CA ILE A 244 9.85 -2.92 14.50
C ILE A 244 10.31 -1.80 13.58
N ILE A 245 9.57 -0.70 13.50
CA ILE A 245 9.92 0.45 12.64
C ILE A 245 11.24 1.07 13.10
N VAL A 246 11.38 1.37 14.39
CA VAL A 246 12.57 2.04 14.97
C VAL A 246 13.81 1.15 14.86
N ASP A 247 13.71 -0.14 15.17
CA ASP A 247 14.82 -1.10 15.14
C ASP A 247 15.36 -1.36 13.72
N ASN A 248 14.51 -1.22 12.70
CA ASN A 248 14.94 -1.29 11.31
C ASN A 248 15.58 0.00 10.79
N CYS A 249 15.50 1.12 11.53
CA CYS A 249 16.23 2.33 11.21
C CYS A 249 17.70 2.21 11.62
N GLN A 250 18.60 2.16 10.64
CA GLN A 250 20.05 2.06 10.89
C GLN A 250 20.63 3.30 11.55
N VAL A 251 20.00 4.44 11.37
CA VAL A 251 20.35 5.73 11.95
C VAL A 251 19.10 6.36 12.53
N ASN A 252 19.16 6.73 13.79
CA ASN A 252 18.11 7.44 14.49
C ASN A 252 18.64 8.81 14.92
N ILE A 253 17.93 9.88 14.61
CA ILE A 253 18.29 11.26 14.92
C ILE A 253 17.21 11.83 15.84
N PHE A 254 17.61 12.23 17.05
CA PHE A 254 16.73 12.74 18.07
C PHE A 254 17.08 14.18 18.42
N GLY A 255 16.08 15.06 18.49
CA GLY A 255 16.26 16.45 18.90
C GLY A 255 14.95 17.21 19.00
N GLY A 256 15.00 18.41 19.59
CA GLY A 256 13.82 19.26 19.69
C GLY A 256 12.75 18.71 20.64
N PHE A 257 13.13 18.15 21.78
CA PHE A 257 12.18 17.55 22.73
C PHE A 257 11.24 18.57 23.37
N ALA A 258 9.95 18.28 23.39
CA ALA A 258 8.98 19.04 24.16
C ALA A 258 9.24 18.88 25.68
N PRO A 259 8.85 19.87 26.53
CA PRO A 259 9.07 19.79 27.98
C PRO A 259 8.50 18.53 28.67
N ALA A 260 7.37 18.00 28.17
CA ALA A 260 6.73 16.79 28.67
C ALA A 260 7.07 15.53 27.85
N SER A 261 8.12 15.55 27.02
CA SER A 261 8.44 14.44 26.11
C SER A 261 8.78 13.14 26.84
N GLN A 262 8.00 12.11 26.62
CA GLN A 262 8.30 10.75 27.04
C GLN A 262 9.46 10.15 26.23
N THR A 263 9.61 10.52 24.97
CA THR A 263 10.73 10.11 24.12
C THR A 263 12.09 10.50 24.72
N ALA A 264 12.18 11.67 25.40
CA ALA A 264 13.41 12.06 26.09
C ALA A 264 13.75 11.13 27.26
N VAL A 265 12.75 10.61 27.97
CA VAL A 265 12.94 9.65 29.07
C VAL A 265 13.42 8.30 28.54
N GLU A 266 12.81 7.82 27.45
CA GLU A 266 13.19 6.56 26.80
C GLU A 266 14.60 6.66 26.20
N LEU A 267 14.91 7.76 25.52
CA LEU A 267 16.25 8.00 24.99
C LEU A 267 17.31 8.07 26.08
N SER A 268 17.05 8.76 27.19
CA SER A 268 17.98 8.82 28.33
C SER A 268 18.34 7.43 28.83
N LYS A 269 17.36 6.52 28.94
CA LYS A 269 17.60 5.12 29.31
C LYS A 269 18.38 4.36 28.23
N ALA A 270 18.05 4.56 26.96
CA ALA A 270 18.72 3.89 25.84
C ALA A 270 20.19 4.32 25.67
N LEU A 271 20.53 5.54 26.03
CA LEU A 271 21.90 6.03 25.99
C LEU A 271 22.78 5.33 27.03
N GLY A 272 22.18 4.75 28.07
CA GLY A 272 22.90 4.08 29.16
C GLY A 272 23.39 5.05 30.24
N SER A 273 24.26 4.54 31.11
CA SER A 273 24.74 5.27 32.30
C SER A 273 26.26 5.23 32.42
N ARG A 274 26.77 6.08 33.25
CA ARG A 274 28.18 6.10 33.69
C ARG A 274 28.27 6.19 35.22
N THR A 275 29.32 5.65 35.76
CA THR A 275 29.65 5.83 37.18
C THR A 275 30.29 7.20 37.38
N VAL A 276 29.73 7.98 38.29
CA VAL A 276 30.27 9.29 38.69
C VAL A 276 30.52 9.30 40.18
N MET A 277 31.52 10.08 40.59
CA MET A 277 31.80 10.29 42.01
C MET A 277 30.88 11.40 42.51
N SER A 278 30.10 11.08 43.53
CA SER A 278 29.28 12.05 44.26
C SER A 278 29.73 12.10 45.71
N GLY A 279 29.71 13.27 46.28
CA GLY A 279 30.16 13.42 47.65
C GLY A 279 29.44 14.52 48.40
N SER A 280 29.30 14.35 49.70
CA SER A 280 28.88 15.41 50.62
C SER A 280 30.10 15.90 51.41
N ILE A 281 30.20 17.22 51.52
CA ILE A 281 31.20 17.86 52.36
C ILE A 281 30.46 18.48 53.55
N SER A 282 30.71 17.95 54.76
CA SER A 282 30.22 18.57 55.99
C SER A 282 31.30 19.48 56.55
N ARG A 283 31.00 20.76 56.69
CA ARG A 283 31.89 21.74 57.31
C ARG A 283 31.49 21.92 58.76
N GLY A 284 32.03 21.07 59.65
CA GLY A 284 32.03 21.32 61.11
C GLY A 284 33.08 22.36 61.51
N LYS A 285 32.87 23.02 62.69
CA LYS A 285 33.76 24.08 63.13
C LYS A 285 35.20 23.63 63.38
N ASN A 286 35.46 22.33 63.58
CA ASN A 286 36.78 21.78 63.92
C ASN A 286 37.35 20.71 63.01
N ASP A 287 36.49 20.09 62.09
CA ASP A 287 36.98 19.09 61.15
C ASP A 287 36.02 18.98 59.91
N PRO A 288 36.50 19.28 58.73
CA PRO A 288 35.72 19.01 57.54
C PRO A 288 35.75 17.49 57.26
N SER A 289 34.58 16.83 57.28
CA SER A 289 34.48 15.46 56.84
C SER A 289 33.95 15.40 55.36
N GLN A 290 34.63 14.63 54.54
CA GLN A 290 34.28 14.41 53.19
C GLN A 290 33.88 12.94 52.98
N SER A 291 32.66 12.70 52.51
CA SER A 291 32.20 11.36 52.13
C SER A 291 32.08 11.32 50.61
N LEU A 292 32.83 10.44 49.98
CA LEU A 292 32.81 10.20 48.53
C LEU A 292 32.15 8.86 48.26
N GLN A 293 31.21 8.85 47.36
CA GLN A 293 30.44 7.67 46.95
C GLN A 293 30.39 7.59 45.43
N MET A 294 30.56 6.39 44.87
CA MET A 294 30.33 6.11 43.47
C MET A 294 28.84 5.91 43.24
N ILE A 295 28.26 6.70 42.36
CA ILE A 295 26.84 6.59 41.97
C ILE A 295 26.70 6.42 40.46
N GLU A 296 25.69 5.69 40.06
CA GLU A 296 25.30 5.57 38.68
C GLU A 296 24.54 6.83 38.25
N ARG A 297 24.88 7.39 37.09
CA ARG A 297 24.21 8.54 36.50
C ARG A 297 23.98 8.27 35.02
N PRO A 298 22.76 8.53 34.44
CA PRO A 298 22.55 8.49 33.00
C PRO A 298 23.61 9.31 32.25
N LEU A 299 24.04 8.87 31.09
CA LEU A 299 24.95 9.63 30.23
C LEU A 299 24.41 11.03 29.93
N MET A 300 23.11 11.10 29.64
CA MET A 300 22.32 12.34 29.58
C MET A 300 20.99 12.13 30.31
N THR A 301 20.66 13.00 31.22
CA THR A 301 19.36 12.96 31.89
C THR A 301 18.27 13.46 30.95
N PRO A 302 16.99 13.12 31.20
CA PRO A 302 15.88 13.67 30.43
C PRO A 302 15.86 15.20 30.37
N ASP A 303 16.28 15.87 31.46
CA ASP A 303 16.31 17.32 31.51
C ASP A 303 17.45 17.90 30.66
N GLU A 304 18.60 17.25 30.62
CA GLU A 304 19.70 17.65 29.74
C GLU A 304 19.31 17.48 28.25
N LEU A 305 18.60 16.40 27.91
CA LEU A 305 18.07 16.18 26.56
C LEU A 305 17.06 17.28 26.15
N LYS A 306 16.12 17.61 27.05
CA LYS A 306 15.13 18.67 26.83
C LYS A 306 15.73 20.07 26.74
N SER A 307 16.89 20.26 27.38
CA SER A 307 17.59 21.55 27.42
C SER A 307 18.63 21.71 26.31
N MET A 308 18.76 20.75 25.40
CA MET A 308 19.70 20.86 24.29
C MET A 308 19.40 22.11 23.44
N PRO A 309 20.43 22.87 23.04
CA PRO A 309 20.27 24.03 22.18
C PRO A 309 19.62 23.64 20.83
N LYS A 310 18.85 24.57 20.26
CA LYS A 310 18.27 24.41 18.93
C LYS A 310 19.36 24.07 17.90
N GLY A 311 19.12 23.08 17.08
CA GLY A 311 20.09 22.57 16.10
C GLY A 311 21.02 21.49 16.65
N SER A 312 20.95 21.17 17.96
CA SER A 312 21.66 20.02 18.55
C SER A 312 20.81 18.77 18.52
N PHE A 313 21.44 17.64 18.18
CA PHE A 313 20.79 16.35 18.02
C PHE A 313 21.63 15.24 18.62
N ILE A 314 20.98 14.18 19.07
CA ILE A 314 21.62 12.91 19.39
C ILE A 314 21.45 12.00 18.18
N VAL A 315 22.55 11.54 17.62
CA VAL A 315 22.58 10.59 16.51
C VAL A 315 23.01 9.23 17.04
N ALA A 316 22.12 8.26 16.95
CA ALA A 316 22.38 6.87 17.26
C ALA A 316 22.45 6.05 15.97
N LYS A 317 23.49 5.23 15.82
CA LYS A 317 23.69 4.35 14.67
C LYS A 317 24.09 2.96 15.17
N THR A 318 23.56 1.93 14.55
CA THR A 318 23.89 0.54 14.86
C THR A 318 25.40 0.30 14.79
N GLY A 319 25.99 -0.25 15.85
CA GLY A 319 27.40 -0.59 15.93
C GLY A 319 28.35 0.58 16.22
N VAL A 320 27.84 1.76 16.55
CA VAL A 320 28.62 2.96 16.90
C VAL A 320 28.03 3.61 18.14
N HIS A 321 28.89 4.18 18.99
CA HIS A 321 28.42 4.94 20.15
C HIS A 321 27.59 6.15 19.70
N PRO A 322 26.51 6.48 20.43
CA PRO A 322 25.72 7.69 20.16
C PRO A 322 26.58 8.95 20.20
N MET A 323 26.25 9.89 19.34
CA MET A 323 26.98 11.16 19.21
C MET A 323 26.03 12.33 19.41
N GLN A 324 26.45 13.34 20.15
CA GLN A 324 25.82 14.65 20.13
C GLN A 324 26.42 15.45 18.98
N VAL A 325 25.57 15.97 18.09
CA VAL A 325 25.98 16.75 16.91
C VAL A 325 25.20 18.05 16.83
N HIS A 326 25.79 19.06 16.16
CA HIS A 326 25.10 20.27 15.83
C HIS A 326 24.93 20.33 14.31
N LEU A 327 23.67 20.37 13.85
CA LEU A 327 23.33 20.45 12.43
C LEU A 327 22.94 21.90 12.08
N ARG A 328 23.55 22.42 11.03
CA ARG A 328 23.18 23.72 10.46
C ARG A 328 21.97 23.58 9.57
N LEU A 329 21.17 24.63 9.47
CA LEU A 329 20.10 24.68 8.48
C LEU A 329 20.71 24.64 7.06
N PHE A 330 19.99 24.04 6.14
CA PHE A 330 20.45 23.94 4.73
C PHE A 330 20.72 25.32 4.09
N LEU A 331 20.02 26.35 4.54
CA LEU A 331 20.25 27.74 4.12
C LEU A 331 21.68 28.22 4.44
N ASP A 332 22.25 27.76 5.55
CA ASP A 332 23.60 28.12 5.99
C ASP A 332 24.70 27.42 5.17
N TRP A 333 24.31 26.42 4.33
CA TRP A 333 25.25 25.68 3.48
C TRP A 333 25.47 26.35 2.13
N GLY A 334 24.89 27.53 1.91
CA GLY A 334 24.99 28.24 0.64
C GLY A 334 24.23 27.59 -0.52
N ILE A 335 23.34 26.66 -0.22
CA ILE A 335 22.47 26.02 -1.21
C ILE A 335 21.51 27.08 -1.76
N ARG A 336 21.57 27.31 -3.07
CA ARG A 336 20.65 28.21 -3.76
C ARG A 336 19.73 27.39 -4.63
N PHE A 337 18.44 27.59 -4.47
CA PHE A 337 17.43 27.01 -5.35
C PHE A 337 17.25 27.90 -6.59
N GLY A 338 16.95 27.29 -7.73
CA GLY A 338 16.49 27.97 -8.91
C GLY A 338 15.14 28.64 -8.74
N LYS A 339 14.53 29.09 -9.81
CA LYS A 339 13.14 29.56 -9.77
C LYS A 339 12.23 28.42 -9.31
N PRO A 340 11.22 28.70 -8.45
CA PRO A 340 10.25 27.72 -8.07
C PRO A 340 9.59 27.10 -9.31
N TYR A 341 9.48 25.77 -9.32
CA TYR A 341 8.68 25.09 -10.33
C TYR A 341 7.21 25.39 -10.06
N GLN A 342 6.53 25.97 -11.02
CA GLN A 342 5.09 26.19 -10.95
C GLN A 342 4.40 25.08 -11.74
N VAL A 343 3.57 24.30 -11.06
CA VAL A 343 2.65 23.39 -11.74
C VAL A 343 1.52 24.23 -12.31
N PRO A 344 1.30 24.22 -13.63
CA PRO A 344 0.16 24.93 -14.20
C PRO A 344 -1.13 24.33 -13.64
N GLU A 345 -2.05 25.18 -13.19
CA GLU A 345 -3.39 24.75 -12.82
C GLU A 345 -4.02 24.03 -14.04
N LYS A 346 -4.40 22.79 -13.84
CA LYS A 346 -5.18 22.06 -14.84
C LYS A 346 -6.63 22.45 -14.67
N ALA A 347 -7.26 22.88 -15.75
CA ALA A 347 -8.71 23.08 -15.76
C ALA A 347 -9.42 21.79 -15.30
N GLN A 348 -10.56 21.93 -14.65
CA GLN A 348 -11.38 20.81 -14.25
C GLN A 348 -11.82 20.02 -15.49
N ARG A 349 -11.41 18.76 -15.56
CA ARG A 349 -11.74 17.88 -16.70
C ARG A 349 -13.09 17.20 -16.43
N PRO A 350 -13.96 17.06 -17.47
CA PRO A 350 -15.17 16.28 -17.32
C PRO A 350 -14.84 14.81 -17.06
N VAL A 351 -15.45 14.21 -16.06
CA VAL A 351 -15.26 12.81 -15.71
C VAL A 351 -16.29 11.97 -16.47
N ALA A 352 -15.83 10.95 -17.17
CA ALA A 352 -16.67 9.95 -17.83
C ALA A 352 -16.83 8.73 -16.88
N TYR A 353 -18.03 8.16 -16.84
CA TYR A 353 -18.33 7.04 -15.95
C TYR A 353 -18.85 5.86 -16.76
N ALA A 354 -18.29 4.68 -16.51
CA ALA A 354 -18.80 3.45 -17.08
C ALA A 354 -20.24 3.17 -16.68
N SER A 355 -21.02 2.59 -17.59
CA SER A 355 -22.39 2.19 -17.36
C SER A 355 -22.53 0.66 -17.29
N LYS A 356 -23.65 0.20 -16.69
CA LYS A 356 -24.01 -1.21 -16.68
C LYS A 356 -24.13 -1.77 -18.10
N GLN A 357 -24.69 -1.01 -19.04
CA GLN A 357 -24.89 -1.42 -20.44
C GLN A 357 -23.55 -1.68 -21.14
N GLU A 358 -22.56 -0.84 -20.94
CA GLU A 358 -21.22 -1.00 -21.50
C GLU A 358 -20.52 -2.24 -20.95
N LEU A 359 -20.59 -2.44 -19.62
CA LEU A 359 -20.03 -3.63 -18.98
C LEU A 359 -20.70 -4.91 -19.49
N GLU A 360 -22.03 -4.91 -19.61
CA GLU A 360 -22.81 -6.03 -20.13
C GLU A 360 -22.47 -6.33 -21.59
N ALA A 361 -22.41 -5.30 -22.44
CA ALA A 361 -22.03 -5.44 -23.83
C ALA A 361 -20.60 -5.97 -24.00
N ALA A 362 -19.67 -5.55 -23.15
CA ALA A 362 -18.30 -6.03 -23.17
C ALA A 362 -18.19 -7.52 -22.76
N ILE A 363 -18.95 -7.93 -21.75
CA ILE A 363 -19.04 -9.35 -21.35
C ILE A 363 -19.60 -10.20 -22.47
N LEU A 364 -20.72 -9.76 -23.08
CA LEU A 364 -21.34 -10.48 -24.17
C LEU A 364 -20.42 -10.62 -25.40
N ARG A 365 -19.74 -9.55 -25.78
CA ARG A 365 -18.75 -9.57 -26.87
C ARG A 365 -17.62 -10.57 -26.65
N LYS A 366 -17.17 -10.72 -25.41
CA LYS A 366 -16.06 -11.63 -25.08
C LYS A 366 -16.49 -13.09 -24.98
N HIS A 367 -17.73 -13.37 -24.59
CA HIS A 367 -18.21 -14.72 -24.29
C HIS A 367 -19.30 -15.25 -25.23
N GLN A 368 -19.86 -14.43 -26.10
CA GLN A 368 -20.66 -14.93 -27.23
C GLN A 368 -19.69 -15.29 -28.35
N THR A 369 -19.36 -16.56 -28.47
CA THR A 369 -18.77 -17.11 -29.70
C THR A 369 -19.71 -16.77 -30.84
N PRO A 370 -19.25 -16.25 -32.01
CA PRO A 370 -20.10 -16.17 -33.20
C PRO A 370 -20.68 -17.56 -33.43
N ALA A 371 -21.99 -17.66 -33.54
CA ALA A 371 -22.62 -18.87 -34.04
C ALA A 371 -21.86 -19.25 -35.31
N ALA A 372 -21.35 -20.47 -35.37
CA ALA A 372 -20.73 -20.99 -36.56
C ALA A 372 -21.69 -20.71 -37.72
N VAL A 373 -21.22 -19.91 -38.68
CA VAL A 373 -21.87 -19.82 -39.98
C VAL A 373 -21.71 -21.23 -40.54
N ASP A 374 -22.83 -21.94 -40.62
CA ASP A 374 -22.91 -23.17 -41.42
C ASP A 374 -22.47 -22.81 -42.83
N GLU A 375 -21.19 -22.98 -43.14
CA GLU A 375 -20.71 -23.05 -44.51
C GLU A 375 -21.26 -24.38 -45.06
N ASP A 376 -22.25 -24.30 -45.94
CA ASP A 376 -22.68 -25.36 -46.81
C ASP A 376 -21.47 -26.01 -47.48
N ILE A 377 -21.12 -27.20 -47.02
CA ILE A 377 -20.09 -28.04 -47.65
C ILE A 377 -20.76 -28.63 -48.91
N PRO A 378 -20.30 -28.30 -50.12
CA PRO A 378 -20.74 -29.01 -51.31
C PRO A 378 -20.29 -30.47 -51.21
N GLN A 379 -21.24 -31.40 -51.37
CA GLN A 379 -20.95 -32.83 -51.47
C GLN A 379 -20.13 -33.07 -52.75
N GLY A 380 -18.85 -33.30 -52.63
CA GLY A 380 -17.97 -33.80 -53.69
C GLY A 380 -17.70 -35.27 -53.47
N GLU A 381 -17.82 -36.03 -54.53
CA GLU A 381 -17.72 -37.48 -54.64
C GLU A 381 -16.41 -38.11 -54.13
N PRO A 382 -16.37 -39.43 -53.79
CA PRO A 382 -15.23 -40.05 -53.15
C PRO A 382 -14.13 -40.42 -54.20
N SER A 383 -12.94 -39.86 -54.02
CA SER A 383 -11.71 -40.31 -54.72
C SER A 383 -10.94 -41.27 -53.88
N THR A 384 -10.83 -42.50 -54.39
CA THR A 384 -9.96 -43.59 -53.91
C THR A 384 -8.51 -43.27 -54.27
N ALA A 385 -7.64 -43.12 -53.24
CA ALA A 385 -6.20 -43.39 -53.42
C ALA A 385 -5.60 -43.71 -52.06
N GLY A 386 -5.00 -44.90 -51.95
CA GLY A 386 -4.29 -45.40 -50.77
C GLY A 386 -2.96 -44.69 -50.54
N GLY A 387 -2.62 -44.49 -49.32
CA GLY A 387 -1.35 -43.98 -48.86
C GLY A 387 -1.02 -44.58 -47.49
N GLU A 388 0.09 -45.30 -47.39
CA GLU A 388 0.59 -46.04 -46.27
C GLU A 388 0.87 -45.12 -45.06
N VAL A 389 0.45 -45.58 -43.89
CA VAL A 389 0.80 -44.97 -42.59
C VAL A 389 2.13 -45.57 -42.09
N GLN A 390 3.19 -44.74 -42.05
CA GLN A 390 4.40 -45.08 -41.31
C GLN A 390 4.24 -44.76 -39.82
N VAL A 391 4.30 -45.82 -39.02
CA VAL A 391 4.37 -45.70 -37.55
C VAL A 391 5.83 -45.46 -37.14
N VAL A 392 6.10 -44.32 -36.53
CA VAL A 392 7.38 -44.04 -35.89
C VAL A 392 7.29 -44.51 -34.42
N GLN A 393 8.05 -45.53 -34.06
CA GLN A 393 8.26 -45.94 -32.67
C GLN A 393 9.20 -44.97 -31.99
N VAL A 394 8.81 -44.46 -30.82
CA VAL A 394 9.65 -43.69 -29.92
C VAL A 394 10.25 -44.68 -28.90
N ASP A 395 11.55 -44.72 -28.86
CA ASP A 395 12.37 -45.58 -27.99
C ASP A 395 12.52 -44.91 -26.62
N ASP A 396 12.00 -45.58 -25.59
CA ASP A 396 12.14 -45.22 -24.17
C ASP A 396 13.34 -46.01 -23.60
N SER A 397 14.48 -45.34 -23.42
CA SER A 397 15.56 -45.89 -22.61
C SER A 397 16.12 -44.84 -21.65
N PRO A 398 16.27 -45.14 -20.36
CA PRO A 398 16.74 -44.19 -19.36
C PRO A 398 18.28 -44.13 -19.37
N LYS A 399 18.85 -42.89 -19.42
CA LYS A 399 20.28 -42.65 -19.18
C LYS A 399 20.50 -42.01 -17.80
N ASP A 400 21.09 -42.84 -17.05
CA ASP A 400 21.99 -42.82 -15.89
C ASP A 400 22.52 -41.46 -15.39
N GLY A 401 22.52 -41.40 -14.05
CA GLY A 401 22.87 -40.32 -13.18
C GLY A 401 24.25 -39.70 -13.25
N ARG A 402 24.31 -38.45 -12.81
CA ARG A 402 25.42 -37.87 -12.03
C ARG A 402 24.97 -36.64 -11.23
N ARG A 403 25.02 -36.77 -9.93
CA ARG A 403 24.89 -35.63 -8.98
C ARG A 403 26.22 -34.84 -8.97
N PRO A 404 26.23 -33.51 -8.94
CA PRO A 404 27.40 -32.74 -8.54
C PRO A 404 27.47 -32.55 -7.03
N LYS A 405 28.67 -32.74 -6.51
CA LYS A 405 29.07 -32.58 -5.10
C LYS A 405 29.09 -31.09 -4.72
N LEU A 406 28.47 -30.76 -3.61
CA LEU A 406 28.70 -29.54 -2.83
C LEU A 406 30.15 -29.50 -2.32
N ARG A 407 30.86 -28.38 -2.57
CA ARG A 407 32.07 -28.00 -1.83
C ARG A 407 31.70 -26.82 -0.88
N ARG A 408 32.29 -26.94 0.28
CA ARG A 408 32.19 -26.04 1.46
C ARG A 408 32.61 -24.60 1.17
#